data_2800abd013bb5f59920b40005ec05f29
#
_entry.id   2800abd013bb5f59920b40005ec05f29
#
_cell.length_a   1.000
_cell.length_b   1.000
_cell.length_c   1.000
_cell.angle_alpha   90.00
_cell.angle_beta   90.00
_cell.angle_gamma   90.00
#
_symmetry.space_group_name_H-M   'P 1'
#
loop_
_entity.id
_entity.type
_entity.pdbx_description
1 polymer ?
#
loop_
_entity_poly.entity_id
_entity_poly.type
_entity_poly.pdbx_seq_one_letter_code
_entity_poly.pdbx_strand_id
1 'polypeptide(L)'
;MATGGRSPITRSTTAASPTTTTTATGCNSCTEGQIIFTQGDGDILIDSSGIFSTDPDSGCLSLIATCTAQENYYAFMQFNYSQGGPVENQNSGRTINAPLACVDGQWVYTSMGISRVVKEVSCNEAEAL
;
A
#
# COMPACT_ATOMS: atom_id res chain seq x y z
N MET A 1 -8.40 43.66 -21.61
CA MET A 1 -8.12 43.38 -21.32
C MET A 1 -8.01 42.72 -21.03
N ALA A 2 -8.27 42.81 -21.01
CA ALA A 2 -7.99 42.13 -20.55
C ALA A 2 -7.95 41.38 -20.27
N THR A 3 -8.23 41.32 -20.36
CA THR A 3 -8.03 40.63 -19.95
C THR A 3 -7.99 39.80 -19.71
N GLY A 4 -8.28 39.96 -19.92
CA GLY A 4 -7.95 39.19 -19.58
C GLY A 4 -8.10 38.39 -19.30
N GLY A 5 -8.43 38.39 -19.44
CA GLY A 5 -8.17 37.71 -19.16
C GLY A 5 -8.48 37.00 -18.84
N ARG A 6 -8.74 36.59 -18.84
CA ARG A 6 -8.64 35.92 -18.52
C ARG A 6 -8.78 35.20 -18.27
N SER A 7 -9.06 35.42 -18.61
CA SER A 7 -8.81 34.79 -18.26
C SER A 7 -8.96 34.03 -17.98
N PRO A 8 -9.21 34.03 -18.14
CA PRO A 8 -8.99 33.11 -17.77
C PRO A 8 -9.03 32.40 -17.58
N ILE A 9 -9.23 32.38 -17.69
CA ILE A 9 -8.82 31.71 -17.35
C ILE A 9 -8.80 31.09 -17.05
N THR A 10 -9.26 31.14 -17.42
CA THR A 10 -8.84 30.54 -16.99
C THR A 10 -8.87 29.91 -16.66
N ARG A 11 -9.24 29.79 -17.00
CA ARG A 11 -8.87 29.18 -16.56
C ARG A 11 -8.76 28.44 -16.11
N SER A 12 -9.19 28.56 -16.61
CA SER A 12 -8.67 28.01 -16.00
C SER A 12 -8.61 27.27 -15.57
N THR A 13 -9.06 27.25 -15.93
CA THR A 13 -8.52 26.66 -15.35
C THR A 13 -8.51 26.02 -14.85
N THR A 14 -8.95 25.95 -15.19
CA THR A 14 -8.46 25.44 -14.50
C THR A 14 -8.51 24.81 -13.89
N ALA A 15 -8.98 24.99 -14.20
CA ALA A 15 -8.58 24.51 -13.36
C ALA A 15 -8.63 23.85 -12.81
N ALA A 16 -9.10 23.88 -13.03
CA ALA A 16 -8.71 23.40 -12.18
C ALA A 16 -8.77 22.74 -11.66
N SER A 17 -9.14 22.65 -11.77
CA SER A 17 -8.74 22.23 -10.91
C SER A 17 -8.83 21.63 -10.31
N PRO A 18 -9.16 21.67 -10.33
CA PRO A 18 -8.87 21.17 -9.46
C PRO A 18 -8.80 20.51 -9.04
N THR A 19 -9.05 20.47 -9.01
CA THR A 19 -8.65 20.04 -8.28
C THR A 19 -8.48 19.50 -7.74
N THR A 20 -8.63 19.48 -7.79
CA THR A 20 -8.30 19.08 -7.03
C THR A 20 -8.12 18.68 -6.45
N THR A 21 -8.30 18.86 -6.55
CA THR A 21 -8.02 18.42 -5.78
C THR A 21 -8.22 17.73 -5.06
N THR A 22 -8.15 18.40 -4.92
CA THR A 22 -8.55 17.58 -3.92
C THR A 22 -8.44 16.17 -3.96
N THR A 23 -8.46 15.70 -4.90
CA THR A 23 -8.41 14.32 -5.04
C THR A 23 -7.04 13.75 -4.96
N ALA A 24 -6.01 14.57 -5.05
CA ALA A 24 -4.65 14.12 -4.86
C ALA A 24 -4.42 13.60 -3.45
N THR A 25 -5.31 13.94 -2.52
CA THR A 25 -5.19 13.50 -1.15
C THR A 25 -6.23 12.45 -0.81
N GLY A 26 -6.86 11.90 -1.81
CA GLY A 26 -7.89 10.93 -1.58
C GLY A 26 -7.37 9.50 -1.53
N CYS A 27 -8.31 8.59 -1.56
CA CYS A 27 -8.02 7.15 -1.51
C CYS A 27 -7.54 6.59 -2.85
N ASN A 28 -7.38 7.44 -3.85
CA ASN A 28 -6.97 7.00 -5.18
C ASN A 28 -5.70 7.67 -5.68
N SER A 29 -4.96 8.32 -4.80
CA SER A 29 -3.77 9.05 -5.19
C SER A 29 -2.47 8.28 -4.95
N CYS A 30 -2.54 7.06 -4.43
CA CYS A 30 -1.37 6.23 -4.24
C CYS A 30 -0.88 5.62 -5.54
N THR A 31 0.39 5.29 -5.59
CA THR A 31 0.98 4.59 -6.74
C THR A 31 1.64 3.31 -6.28
N GLU A 32 1.83 2.39 -7.22
CA GLU A 32 2.50 1.12 -6.91
C GLU A 32 3.96 1.33 -6.55
N GLY A 33 4.58 2.36 -7.10
CA GLY A 33 5.99 2.62 -6.83
C GLY A 33 6.29 3.19 -5.47
N GLN A 34 5.27 3.51 -4.69
CA GLN A 34 5.47 4.06 -3.36
C GLN A 34 5.81 3.00 -2.31
N ILE A 35 5.64 1.73 -2.64
CA ILE A 35 5.90 0.66 -1.70
C ILE A 35 6.91 -0.31 -2.30
N ILE A 36 7.86 -0.73 -1.49
CA ILE A 36 8.92 -1.63 -1.91
C ILE A 36 8.61 -3.02 -1.38
N PHE A 37 8.65 -4.01 -2.27
CA PHE A 37 8.51 -5.42 -1.88
C PHE A 37 9.90 -6.03 -1.92
N THR A 38 10.45 -6.31 -0.74
CA THR A 38 11.78 -6.85 -0.61
C THR A 38 11.79 -8.30 -1.07
N GLN A 39 12.78 -8.65 -1.86
CA GLN A 39 12.92 -9.99 -2.39
C GLN A 39 13.78 -10.86 -1.49
N GLY A 40 13.56 -12.16 -1.58
CA GLY A 40 14.28 -13.11 -0.74
C GLY A 40 15.75 -13.21 -1.09
N ASP A 41 16.54 -13.70 -0.14
CA ASP A 41 17.97 -13.83 -0.30
C ASP A 41 18.42 -15.30 -0.34
N GLY A 42 17.45 -16.22 -0.37
CA GLY A 42 17.77 -17.65 -0.41
C GLY A 42 17.94 -18.28 0.95
N ASP A 43 17.77 -17.51 2.01
CA ASP A 43 17.83 -18.00 3.38
C ASP A 43 16.44 -17.85 4.01
N ILE A 44 16.33 -17.31 5.19
CA ILE A 44 15.03 -17.13 5.83
C ILE A 44 14.22 -15.99 5.22
N LEU A 45 14.87 -15.07 4.53
CA LEU A 45 14.17 -13.98 3.84
C LEU A 45 13.63 -14.52 2.53
N ILE A 46 12.30 -14.43 2.37
CA ILE A 46 11.61 -14.90 1.18
C ILE A 46 10.99 -13.72 0.44
N ASP A 47 10.54 -13.97 -0.79
CA ASP A 47 9.98 -12.90 -1.61
C ASP A 47 8.68 -12.37 -1.03
N SER A 48 8.49 -11.05 -1.10
CA SER A 48 7.22 -10.43 -0.83
C SER A 48 6.60 -9.94 -2.13
N SER A 49 5.28 -9.83 -2.13
CA SER A 49 4.57 -9.35 -3.30
C SER A 49 3.28 -8.68 -2.88
N GLY A 50 2.61 -8.05 -3.84
CA GLY A 50 1.35 -7.39 -3.55
C GLY A 50 0.45 -7.40 -4.76
N ILE A 51 -0.84 -7.36 -4.49
CA ILE A 51 -1.87 -7.28 -5.52
C ILE A 51 -2.60 -5.96 -5.33
N PHE A 52 -2.51 -5.09 -6.34
CA PHE A 52 -3.17 -3.79 -6.33
C PHE A 52 -4.52 -3.91 -7.02
N SER A 53 -5.52 -3.22 -6.48
CA SER A 53 -6.83 -3.22 -7.08
C SER A 53 -7.50 -1.87 -6.89
N THR A 54 -8.55 -1.63 -7.67
CA THR A 54 -9.32 -0.40 -7.61
C THR A 54 -10.77 -0.79 -7.41
N ASP A 55 -11.41 -0.19 -6.40
CA ASP A 55 -12.83 -0.40 -6.17
C ASP A 55 -13.60 0.24 -7.33
N PRO A 56 -14.44 -0.51 -8.07
CA PRO A 56 -15.14 0.05 -9.23
C PRO A 56 -16.16 1.11 -8.86
N ASP A 57 -16.66 1.12 -7.64
CA ASP A 57 -17.67 2.08 -7.24
C ASP A 57 -17.08 3.35 -6.69
N SER A 58 -16.08 3.24 -5.81
CA SER A 58 -15.51 4.41 -5.15
C SER A 58 -14.27 4.93 -5.83
N GLY A 59 -13.59 4.10 -6.63
CA GLY A 59 -12.30 4.46 -7.22
C GLY A 59 -11.16 4.37 -6.24
N CYS A 60 -11.40 3.92 -5.02
CA CYS A 60 -10.35 3.81 -4.02
C CYS A 60 -9.42 2.66 -4.33
N LEU A 61 -8.13 2.90 -4.09
CA LEU A 61 -7.10 1.90 -4.34
C LEU A 61 -6.89 1.07 -3.08
N SER A 62 -6.60 -0.21 -3.30
CA SER A 62 -6.25 -1.11 -2.21
C SER A 62 -5.11 -2.01 -2.64
N LEU A 63 -4.48 -2.61 -1.67
CA LEU A 63 -3.31 -3.45 -1.88
C LEU A 63 -3.38 -4.60 -0.88
N ILE A 64 -3.14 -5.81 -1.37
CA ILE A 64 -2.97 -6.94 -0.46
C ILE A 64 -1.51 -7.38 -0.56
N ALA A 65 -0.78 -7.16 0.52
CA ALA A 65 0.61 -7.59 0.62
C ALA A 65 0.63 -9.06 1.02
N THR A 66 1.48 -9.85 0.39
CA THR A 66 1.45 -11.30 0.53
C THR A 66 2.84 -11.87 0.78
N CYS A 67 2.92 -12.78 1.74
CA CYS A 67 4.06 -13.65 1.97
C CYS A 67 3.60 -15.09 1.83
N THR A 68 4.39 -15.92 1.13
CA THR A 68 4.10 -17.35 1.05
C THR A 68 5.39 -18.12 1.34
N ALA A 69 5.37 -18.88 2.42
CA ALA A 69 6.49 -19.72 2.81
C ALA A 69 6.47 -21.02 2.03
N GLN A 70 7.60 -21.71 2.03
CA GLN A 70 7.65 -23.04 1.45
C GLN A 70 6.87 -24.03 2.31
N GLU A 71 6.65 -25.21 1.76
CA GLU A 71 5.88 -26.23 2.45
C GLU A 71 6.53 -26.56 3.81
N ASN A 72 5.70 -26.71 4.84
CA ASN A 72 6.12 -27.01 6.21
C ASN A 72 6.81 -25.84 6.91
N TYR A 73 6.63 -24.62 6.38
CA TYR A 73 7.14 -23.41 7.02
C TYR A 73 5.98 -22.44 7.28
N TYR A 74 6.18 -21.56 8.25
CA TYR A 74 5.26 -20.45 8.50
C TYR A 74 5.86 -19.19 7.92
N ALA A 75 5.01 -18.35 7.34
CA ALA A 75 5.42 -17.05 6.82
C ALA A 75 5.23 -15.97 7.88
N PHE A 76 6.10 -14.98 7.85
CA PHE A 76 6.00 -13.80 8.69
C PHE A 76 6.28 -12.56 7.85
N MET A 77 5.43 -11.55 8.00
CA MET A 77 5.57 -10.30 7.26
C MET A 77 6.04 -9.21 8.19
N GLN A 78 6.88 -8.33 7.69
CA GLN A 78 7.33 -7.16 8.42
C GLN A 78 7.21 -5.93 7.54
N PHE A 79 7.02 -4.79 8.20
CA PHE A 79 6.88 -3.50 7.53
C PHE A 79 8.07 -2.62 7.86
N ASN A 80 8.44 -1.79 6.89
CA ASN A 80 9.39 -0.70 7.08
C ASN A 80 10.70 -1.19 7.71
N TYR A 81 11.26 -2.24 7.12
CA TYR A 81 12.56 -2.80 7.54
C TYR A 81 12.56 -3.22 9.00
N SER A 82 11.63 -4.09 9.35
CA SER A 82 11.57 -4.72 10.67
C SER A 82 11.01 -3.84 11.77
N GLN A 83 10.13 -2.94 11.43
CA GLN A 83 9.43 -2.13 12.43
C GLN A 83 8.16 -2.81 12.95
N GLY A 84 8.04 -4.11 12.75
CA GLY A 84 6.87 -4.86 13.15
C GLY A 84 6.05 -5.28 11.96
N GLY A 85 5.08 -6.14 12.18
CA GLY A 85 4.29 -6.70 11.10
C GLY A 85 2.81 -6.67 11.39
N PRO A 86 2.02 -7.22 10.47
CA PRO A 86 0.57 -7.26 10.63
C PRO A 86 0.15 -8.30 11.65
N VAL A 87 -1.06 -8.12 12.19
CA VAL A 87 -1.62 -9.05 13.15
C VAL A 87 -1.82 -10.43 12.51
N GLU A 88 -1.94 -10.48 11.19
CA GLU A 88 -2.10 -11.73 10.47
C GLU A 88 -0.93 -12.69 10.67
N ASN A 89 0.23 -12.20 11.11
CA ASN A 89 1.35 -13.10 11.46
C ASN A 89 0.96 -14.10 12.54
N GLN A 90 0.00 -13.77 13.38
CA GLN A 90 -0.42 -14.64 14.47
C GLN A 90 -1.23 -15.85 13.97
N ASN A 91 -1.61 -15.85 12.71
CA ASN A 91 -2.34 -16.98 12.14
C ASN A 91 -1.48 -18.22 11.97
N SER A 92 -0.15 -18.07 12.06
CA SER A 92 0.79 -19.18 11.97
C SER A 92 0.56 -20.00 10.72
N GLY A 93 0.40 -19.32 9.60
CA GLY A 93 0.11 -19.98 8.34
C GLY A 93 1.26 -19.92 7.37
N ARG A 94 1.12 -20.67 6.29
CA ARG A 94 2.09 -20.65 5.21
C ARG A 94 1.98 -19.39 4.37
N THR A 95 0.79 -18.80 4.33
CA THR A 95 0.52 -17.59 3.56
C THR A 95 -0.04 -16.51 4.47
N ILE A 96 0.54 -15.32 4.36
CA ILE A 96 0.07 -14.13 5.10
C ILE A 96 -0.40 -13.13 4.06
N ASN A 97 -1.62 -12.64 4.25
CA ASN A 97 -2.20 -11.59 3.41
C ASN A 97 -2.56 -10.41 4.30
N ALA A 98 -1.95 -9.28 4.06
CA ALA A 98 -2.21 -8.08 4.85
C ALA A 98 -2.84 -7.02 3.95
N PRO A 99 -4.07 -6.58 4.27
CA PRO A 99 -4.74 -5.57 3.46
C PRO A 99 -4.25 -4.17 3.81
N LEU A 100 -3.89 -3.40 2.80
CA LEU A 100 -3.54 -2.01 2.96
C LEU A 100 -4.51 -1.16 2.15
N ALA A 101 -4.77 0.03 2.63
CA ALA A 101 -5.64 0.97 1.95
C ALA A 101 -4.84 2.22 1.59
N CYS A 102 -5.25 2.87 0.51
CA CYS A 102 -4.70 4.17 0.16
C CYS A 102 -5.41 5.24 0.97
N VAL A 103 -4.67 5.94 1.81
CA VAL A 103 -5.22 7.00 2.64
C VAL A 103 -4.38 8.25 2.43
N ASP A 104 -5.00 9.26 1.84
CA ASP A 104 -4.35 10.55 1.60
C ASP A 104 -2.99 10.41 0.92
N GLY A 105 -2.94 9.55 -0.08
CA GLY A 105 -1.74 9.38 -0.88
C GLY A 105 -0.71 8.44 -0.30
N GLN A 106 -1.03 7.72 0.79
CA GLN A 106 -0.09 6.79 1.42
C GLN A 106 -0.74 5.43 1.60
N TRP A 107 0.08 4.38 1.50
CA TRP A 107 -0.38 3.03 1.79
C TRP A 107 -0.36 2.81 3.29
N VAL A 108 -1.51 2.42 3.85
CA VAL A 108 -1.72 2.35 5.29
C VAL A 108 -2.27 0.99 5.67
N TYR A 109 -1.67 0.40 6.69
CA TYR A 109 -2.19 -0.79 7.34
C TYR A 109 -2.86 -0.39 8.64
N THR A 110 -4.09 -0.86 8.86
CA THR A 110 -4.85 -0.53 10.07
C THR A 110 -5.28 -1.81 10.74
N SER A 111 -5.05 -1.89 12.05
CA SER A 111 -5.48 -3.01 12.86
C SER A 111 -5.80 -2.51 14.26
N MET A 112 -6.94 -2.94 14.80
CA MET A 112 -7.35 -2.62 16.16
C MET A 112 -7.33 -1.12 16.44
N GLY A 113 -7.75 -0.33 15.43
CA GLY A 113 -7.83 1.13 15.56
C GLY A 113 -6.50 1.85 15.42
N ILE A 114 -5.42 1.14 15.14
CA ILE A 114 -4.10 1.74 14.99
C ILE A 114 -3.69 1.65 13.53
N SER A 115 -3.31 2.78 12.95
CA SER A 115 -2.90 2.86 11.55
C SER A 115 -1.42 3.12 11.45
N ARG A 116 -0.82 2.56 10.42
CA ARG A 116 0.62 2.67 10.16
C ARG A 116 0.85 2.86 8.68
N VAL A 117 1.68 3.84 8.32
CA VAL A 117 2.11 4.01 6.95
C VAL A 117 3.13 2.94 6.62
N VAL A 118 2.94 2.25 5.49
CA VAL A 118 3.82 1.17 5.08
C VAL A 118 4.54 1.58 3.81
N LYS A 119 5.86 1.59 3.86
CA LYS A 119 6.70 1.94 2.72
C LYS A 119 7.53 0.77 2.22
N GLU A 120 7.64 -0.29 3.00
CA GLU A 120 8.39 -1.47 2.62
C GLU A 120 7.76 -2.68 3.27
N VAL A 121 7.71 -3.79 2.52
CA VAL A 121 7.20 -5.08 2.99
C VAL A 121 8.30 -6.12 2.79
N SER A 122 8.57 -6.89 3.82
CA SER A 122 9.49 -8.02 3.71
C SER A 122 8.84 -9.25 4.31
N CYS A 123 9.29 -10.41 3.86
CA CYS A 123 8.74 -11.69 4.27
C CYS A 123 9.86 -12.59 4.76
N ASN A 124 9.63 -13.26 5.88
CA ASN A 124 10.52 -14.27 6.41
C ASN A 124 9.75 -15.57 6.56
N GLU A 125 10.46 -16.66 6.72
CA GLU A 125 9.82 -17.92 7.03
C GLU A 125 10.55 -18.62 8.15
N ALA A 126 9.82 -19.45 8.88
CA ALA A 126 10.36 -20.25 9.95
C ALA A 126 9.75 -21.65 9.87
N GLU A 127 10.52 -22.62 10.25
CA GLU A 127 10.10 -24.02 10.21
C GLU A 127 8.88 -24.24 11.10
N ALA A 128 7.87 -24.91 10.57
CA ALA A 128 6.70 -25.26 11.36
C ALA A 128 7.02 -26.52 12.18
N LEU A 129 6.71 -26.47 13.48
CA LEU A 129 7.01 -27.58 14.38
C LEU A 129 5.81 -28.49 14.60
#